data_1fb1449e3d7d1abe979c2339463faa5d
#
_entry.id   1fb1449e3d7d1abe979c2339463faa5d
#
_cell.length_a   1.000
_cell.length_b   1.000
_cell.length_c   1.000
_cell.angle_alpha   90.00
_cell.angle_beta   90.00
_cell.angle_gamma   90.00
#
_symmetry.space_group_name_H-M   'P 1'
#
loop_
_entity.id
_entity.type
_entity.pdbx_description
1 polymer ?
#
loop_
_entity_poly.entity_id
_entity_poly.type
_entity_poly.pdbx_seq_one_letter_code
_entity_poly.pdbx_strand_id
1 'polypeptide(L)'
;VTHKGLKKDPDLPRKIESAIIPGLQGGPHDNQTAAIAVALKEADTTEFKKYAKQIVLNSKALSQVLIKNGFRLVSGGTDNHLILIDLRSKNCNGAIAAFALEVAGIIVNKNGVPGDTMPPFYPSGIRLGTPAITTRGMKEKDMGNVGKWISSAINAAGDKELPQNKEERSKYFSNLKKELSK
;
A
#
# COMPACT_ATOMS: atom_id res chain seq x y z
N VAL A 1 18.33 21.38 1.00
CA VAL A 1 19.70 21.35 1.56
C VAL A 1 19.66 21.85 3.00
N THR A 2 20.22 21.09 3.93
CA THR A 2 20.22 21.46 5.36
C THR A 2 21.41 22.34 5.72
N HIS A 3 21.28 23.16 6.79
CA HIS A 3 22.41 23.94 7.33
C HIS A 3 23.65 23.09 7.66
N LYS A 4 23.45 21.83 8.11
CA LYS A 4 24.56 20.89 8.35
C LYS A 4 25.27 20.49 7.06
N GLY A 5 24.53 20.32 5.98
CA GLY A 5 25.10 20.00 4.65
C GLY A 5 25.92 21.16 4.11
N LEU A 6 25.41 22.39 4.19
CA LEU A 6 26.13 23.59 3.75
C LEU A 6 27.39 23.88 4.57
N LYS A 7 27.42 23.57 5.86
CA LYS A 7 28.61 23.69 6.68
C LYS A 7 29.70 22.68 6.27
N LYS A 8 29.34 21.51 5.79
CA LYS A 8 30.29 20.47 5.33
C LYS A 8 30.78 20.75 3.91
N ASP A 9 29.91 21.21 3.06
CA ASP A 9 30.17 21.53 1.65
C ASP A 9 29.35 22.73 1.21
N PRO A 10 29.95 23.94 1.25
CA PRO A 10 29.28 25.15 0.81
C PRO A 10 28.83 25.14 -0.65
N ASP A 11 29.49 24.33 -1.49
CA ASP A 11 29.20 24.19 -2.93
C ASP A 11 28.11 23.12 -3.23
N LEU A 12 27.55 22.54 -2.18
CA LEU A 12 26.53 21.48 -2.32
C LEU A 12 25.32 21.88 -3.19
N PRO A 13 24.76 23.10 -3.12
CA PRO A 13 23.68 23.51 -4.01
C PRO A 13 24.07 23.40 -5.49
N ARG A 14 25.22 23.98 -5.86
CA ARG A 14 25.71 23.92 -7.25
C ARG A 14 25.97 22.50 -7.73
N LYS A 15 26.50 21.62 -6.87
CA LYS A 15 26.71 20.20 -7.18
C LYS A 15 25.38 19.47 -7.43
N ILE A 16 24.34 19.78 -6.64
CA ILE A 16 23.00 19.23 -6.84
C ILE A 16 22.41 19.72 -8.18
N GLU A 17 22.48 21.02 -8.45
CA GLU A 17 22.01 21.59 -9.72
C GLU A 17 22.70 20.94 -10.92
N SER A 18 24.04 20.84 -10.89
CA SER A 18 24.82 20.21 -11.97
C SER A 18 24.53 18.71 -12.11
N ALA A 19 24.25 18.01 -11.02
CA ALA A 19 23.86 16.60 -11.06
C ALA A 19 22.48 16.40 -11.70
N ILE A 20 21.57 17.36 -11.53
CA ILE A 20 20.25 17.33 -12.14
C ILE A 20 20.37 17.74 -13.61
N ILE A 21 20.89 18.95 -13.89
CA ILE A 21 21.08 19.51 -15.24
C ILE A 21 22.51 20.01 -15.37
N PRO A 22 23.31 19.52 -16.31
CA PRO A 22 22.99 18.54 -17.37
C PRO A 22 23.26 17.06 -17.00
N GLY A 23 23.49 16.73 -15.72
CA GLY A 23 23.96 15.40 -15.32
C GLY A 23 22.96 14.28 -15.63
N LEU A 24 21.72 14.41 -15.16
CA LEU A 24 20.68 13.36 -15.27
C LEU A 24 19.53 13.77 -16.18
N GLN A 25 19.25 15.05 -16.31
CA GLN A 25 18.12 15.60 -17.06
C GLN A 25 18.59 16.47 -18.23
N GLY A 26 17.74 16.62 -19.24
CA GLY A 26 17.96 17.43 -20.42
C GLY A 26 16.73 18.27 -20.78
N GLY A 27 16.40 18.34 -22.07
CA GLY A 27 15.27 19.11 -22.58
C GLY A 27 13.91 18.58 -22.11
N PRO A 28 12.85 19.39 -22.24
CA PRO A 28 11.48 18.99 -21.89
C PRO A 28 11.02 17.76 -22.65
N HIS A 29 10.19 16.95 -21.99
CA HIS A 29 9.51 15.82 -22.59
C HIS A 29 8.07 16.22 -22.94
N ASP A 30 7.87 16.82 -24.12
CA ASP A 30 6.60 17.42 -24.51
C ASP A 30 5.44 16.40 -24.56
N ASN A 31 5.73 15.15 -24.90
CA ASN A 31 4.77 14.06 -24.83
C ASN A 31 4.24 13.81 -23.41
N GLN A 32 5.11 13.90 -22.41
CA GLN A 32 4.69 13.77 -20.99
C GLN A 32 3.89 15.01 -20.56
N THR A 33 4.31 16.21 -20.95
CA THR A 33 3.57 17.44 -20.68
C THR A 33 2.17 17.41 -21.29
N ALA A 34 2.04 16.94 -22.52
CA ALA A 34 0.74 16.75 -23.16
C ALA A 34 -0.13 15.71 -22.43
N ALA A 35 0.46 14.58 -21.99
CA ALA A 35 -0.23 13.57 -21.23
C ALA A 35 -0.75 14.11 -19.88
N ILE A 36 0.05 14.92 -19.18
CA ILE A 36 -0.37 15.59 -17.94
C ILE A 36 -1.57 16.52 -18.21
N ALA A 37 -1.55 17.31 -19.28
CA ALA A 37 -2.64 18.21 -19.63
C ALA A 37 -3.95 17.43 -19.89
N VAL A 38 -3.88 16.31 -20.61
CA VAL A 38 -5.03 15.42 -20.84
C VAL A 38 -5.55 14.84 -19.51
N ALA A 39 -4.67 14.29 -18.69
CA ALA A 39 -5.04 13.71 -17.40
C ALA A 39 -5.71 14.74 -16.47
N LEU A 40 -5.21 15.96 -16.42
CA LEU A 40 -5.81 17.04 -15.63
C LEU A 40 -7.19 17.46 -16.16
N LYS A 41 -7.36 17.49 -17.49
CA LYS A 41 -8.66 17.77 -18.11
C LYS A 41 -9.68 16.68 -17.81
N GLU A 42 -9.29 15.41 -17.86
CA GLU A 42 -10.13 14.29 -17.46
C GLU A 42 -10.52 14.37 -15.97
N ALA A 43 -9.55 14.70 -15.10
CA ALA A 43 -9.78 14.83 -13.66
C ALA A 43 -10.75 15.97 -13.29
N ASP A 44 -10.89 16.99 -14.12
CA ASP A 44 -11.85 18.10 -13.89
C ASP A 44 -13.28 17.78 -14.33
N THR A 45 -13.55 16.61 -14.86
CA THR A 45 -14.90 16.20 -15.26
C THR A 45 -15.80 15.83 -14.06
N THR A 46 -17.10 15.96 -14.25
CA THR A 46 -18.09 15.54 -13.25
C THR A 46 -18.03 14.04 -12.99
N GLU A 47 -17.76 13.25 -14.01
CA GLU A 47 -17.59 11.79 -13.96
C GLU A 47 -16.41 11.40 -13.07
N PHE A 48 -15.28 12.05 -13.24
CA PHE A 48 -14.11 11.80 -12.39
C PHE A 48 -14.36 12.22 -10.94
N LYS A 49 -15.05 13.33 -10.70
CA LYS A 49 -15.44 13.77 -9.34
C LYS A 49 -16.35 12.75 -8.65
N LYS A 50 -17.30 12.16 -9.39
CA LYS A 50 -18.15 11.05 -8.88
C LYS A 50 -17.33 9.79 -8.59
N TYR A 51 -16.41 9.43 -9.47
CA TYR A 51 -15.50 8.30 -9.28
C TYR A 51 -14.61 8.49 -8.03
N ALA A 52 -13.98 9.64 -7.89
CA ALA A 52 -13.16 9.96 -6.73
C ALA A 52 -13.95 9.90 -5.41
N LYS A 53 -15.17 10.41 -5.41
CA LYS A 53 -16.08 10.29 -4.26
C LYS A 53 -16.40 8.84 -3.94
N GLN A 54 -16.66 8.01 -4.95
CA GLN A 54 -16.96 6.58 -4.75
C GLN A 54 -15.76 5.82 -4.17
N ILE A 55 -14.53 6.18 -4.57
CA ILE A 55 -13.30 5.59 -3.98
C ILE A 55 -13.28 5.81 -2.46
N VAL A 56 -13.55 7.04 -2.02
CA VAL A 56 -13.54 7.38 -0.58
C VAL A 56 -14.69 6.69 0.16
N LEU A 57 -15.86 6.61 -0.42
CA LEU A 57 -17.01 5.89 0.16
C LEU A 57 -16.69 4.40 0.35
N ASN A 58 -16.14 3.76 -0.67
CA ASN A 58 -15.71 2.37 -0.60
C ASN A 58 -14.63 2.17 0.48
N SER A 59 -13.65 3.07 0.56
CA SER A 59 -12.59 3.00 1.56
C SER A 59 -13.13 3.11 2.99
N LYS A 60 -14.04 4.04 3.24
CA LYS A 60 -14.72 4.18 4.54
C LYS A 60 -15.54 2.93 4.88
N ALA A 61 -16.32 2.41 3.93
CA ALA A 61 -17.11 1.20 4.15
C ALA A 61 -16.21 -0.02 4.46
N LEU A 62 -15.14 -0.21 3.69
CA LEU A 62 -14.18 -1.29 3.92
C LEU A 62 -13.48 -1.16 5.29
N SER A 63 -13.10 0.05 5.67
CA SER A 63 -12.50 0.34 6.99
C SER A 63 -13.42 -0.10 8.12
N GLN A 64 -14.70 0.22 8.05
CA GLN A 64 -15.68 -0.19 9.08
C GLN A 64 -15.82 -1.71 9.16
N VAL A 65 -15.83 -2.41 8.02
CA VAL A 65 -15.89 -3.88 8.00
C VAL A 65 -14.63 -4.49 8.62
N LEU A 66 -13.45 -3.97 8.29
CA LEU A 66 -12.19 -4.45 8.86
C LEU A 66 -12.12 -4.24 10.37
N ILE A 67 -12.56 -3.08 10.87
CA ILE A 67 -12.65 -2.82 12.31
C ILE A 67 -13.60 -3.82 13.00
N LYS A 68 -14.78 -4.06 12.43
CA LYS A 68 -15.74 -5.07 12.94
C LYS A 68 -15.15 -6.48 12.96
N ASN A 69 -14.24 -6.80 12.04
CA ASN A 69 -13.51 -8.07 11.98
C ASN A 69 -12.27 -8.10 12.90
N GLY A 70 -12.11 -7.10 13.78
CA GLY A 70 -11.06 -7.05 14.78
C GLY A 70 -9.69 -6.61 14.25
N PHE A 71 -9.62 -5.94 13.11
CA PHE A 71 -8.38 -5.32 12.63
C PHE A 71 -8.16 -3.95 13.27
N ARG A 72 -6.92 -3.68 13.63
CA ARG A 72 -6.50 -2.35 14.06
C ARG A 72 -6.09 -1.53 12.84
N LEU A 73 -6.85 -0.48 12.54
CA LEU A 73 -6.48 0.50 11.53
C LEU A 73 -5.67 1.63 12.16
N VAL A 74 -4.59 2.02 11.51
CA VAL A 74 -3.85 3.22 11.87
C VAL A 74 -4.79 4.42 11.69
N SER A 75 -4.80 5.36 12.61
CA SER A 75 -5.75 6.49 12.71
C SER A 75 -7.22 6.10 12.97
N GLY A 76 -7.52 4.84 13.28
CA GLY A 76 -8.90 4.39 13.54
C GLY A 76 -9.83 4.37 12.31
N GLY A 77 -9.29 4.53 11.10
CA GLY A 77 -10.06 4.55 9.86
C GLY A 77 -9.33 5.23 8.71
N THR A 78 -10.08 5.85 7.80
CA THR A 78 -9.53 6.59 6.67
C THR A 78 -10.44 7.73 6.20
N ASP A 79 -9.83 8.81 5.72
CA ASP A 79 -10.51 9.93 5.05
C ASP A 79 -10.21 10.00 3.55
N ASN A 80 -9.40 9.07 3.04
CA ASN A 80 -8.98 9.01 1.66
C ASN A 80 -9.15 7.59 1.07
N HIS A 81 -8.41 7.25 0.05
CA HIS A 81 -8.45 5.97 -0.65
C HIS A 81 -7.62 4.86 -0.02
N LEU A 82 -6.76 5.19 0.97
CA LEU A 82 -5.80 4.26 1.58
C LEU A 82 -6.26 3.80 2.96
N ILE A 83 -5.99 2.54 3.26
CA ILE A 83 -6.17 1.94 4.58
C ILE A 83 -4.84 1.31 5.00
N LEU A 84 -4.33 1.72 6.15
CA LEU A 84 -3.15 1.12 6.76
C LEU A 84 -3.59 0.25 7.94
N ILE A 85 -3.29 -1.04 7.87
CA ILE A 85 -3.67 -2.03 8.87
C ILE A 85 -2.44 -2.41 9.70
N ASP A 86 -2.56 -2.31 11.01
CA ASP A 86 -1.59 -2.80 11.97
C ASP A 86 -1.95 -4.25 12.33
N LEU A 87 -1.09 -5.18 11.93
CA LEU A 87 -1.32 -6.62 12.10
C LEU A 87 -0.78 -7.18 13.42
N ARG A 88 -0.15 -6.36 14.26
CA ARG A 88 0.36 -6.82 15.57
C ARG A 88 -0.74 -7.39 16.45
N SER A 89 -1.95 -6.84 16.37
CA SER A 89 -3.14 -7.37 17.08
C SER A 89 -3.64 -8.72 16.53
N LYS A 90 -3.14 -9.15 15.39
CA LYS A 90 -3.47 -10.43 14.73
C LYS A 90 -2.32 -11.42 14.77
N ASN A 91 -1.23 -11.11 15.50
CA ASN A 91 0.01 -11.89 15.54
C ASN A 91 0.51 -12.29 14.14
N CYS A 92 0.32 -11.43 13.16
CA CYS A 92 0.65 -11.69 11.76
C CYS A 92 1.65 -10.66 11.26
N ASN A 93 2.67 -11.13 10.54
CA ASN A 93 3.65 -10.27 9.87
C ASN A 93 3.07 -9.76 8.55
N GLY A 94 3.36 -8.49 8.20
CA GLY A 94 2.86 -7.88 6.97
C GLY A 94 3.31 -8.58 5.68
N ALA A 95 4.50 -9.20 5.68
CA ALA A 95 4.96 -9.97 4.53
C ALA A 95 4.16 -11.27 4.35
N ILE A 96 3.83 -11.95 5.44
CA ILE A 96 2.99 -13.17 5.43
C ILE A 96 1.58 -12.80 4.97
N ALA A 97 0.99 -11.76 5.55
CA ALA A 97 -0.35 -11.31 5.20
C ALA A 97 -0.45 -10.88 3.72
N ALA A 98 0.52 -10.09 3.23
CA ALA A 98 0.54 -9.67 1.83
C ALA A 98 0.66 -10.87 0.89
N PHE A 99 1.49 -11.86 1.21
CA PHE A 99 1.63 -13.07 0.42
C PHE A 99 0.34 -13.93 0.42
N ALA A 100 -0.29 -14.12 1.59
CA ALA A 100 -1.54 -14.87 1.68
C ALA A 100 -2.67 -14.21 0.88
N LEU A 101 -2.76 -12.88 0.95
CA LEU A 101 -3.71 -12.09 0.16
C LEU A 101 -3.43 -12.20 -1.34
N GLU A 102 -2.17 -12.16 -1.76
CA GLU A 102 -1.77 -12.33 -3.17
C GLU A 102 -2.19 -13.71 -3.69
N VAL A 103 -1.99 -14.79 -2.93
CA VAL A 103 -2.47 -16.13 -3.27
C VAL A 103 -4.00 -16.18 -3.43
N ALA A 104 -4.71 -15.40 -2.60
CA ALA A 104 -6.17 -15.24 -2.70
C ALA A 104 -6.62 -14.26 -3.79
N GLY A 105 -5.70 -13.70 -4.60
CA GLY A 105 -6.00 -12.74 -5.67
C GLY A 105 -6.21 -11.30 -5.20
N ILE A 106 -5.82 -10.97 -3.96
CA ILE A 106 -5.94 -9.63 -3.38
C ILE A 106 -4.54 -9.01 -3.23
N ILE A 107 -4.22 -8.06 -4.10
CA ILE A 107 -2.91 -7.42 -4.11
C ILE A 107 -2.85 -6.24 -3.14
N VAL A 108 -1.92 -6.31 -2.20
CA VAL A 108 -1.67 -5.26 -1.20
C VAL A 108 -0.17 -5.00 -1.03
N ASN A 109 0.20 -3.90 -0.40
CA ASN A 109 1.58 -3.65 -0.02
C ASN A 109 1.81 -4.02 1.45
N LYS A 110 2.90 -4.74 1.75
CA LYS A 110 3.46 -4.77 3.10
C LYS A 110 3.97 -3.38 3.46
N ASN A 111 3.72 -2.93 4.69
CA ASN A 111 3.97 -1.54 5.09
C ASN A 111 4.31 -1.44 6.58
N GLY A 112 5.33 -0.62 6.91
CA GLY A 112 5.58 -0.26 8.30
C GLY A 112 4.41 0.49 8.91
N VAL A 113 4.24 0.34 10.22
CA VAL A 113 3.24 1.06 11.02
C VAL A 113 3.92 1.99 12.03
N PRO A 114 3.24 3.00 12.56
CA PRO A 114 3.82 3.85 13.60
C PRO A 114 4.35 3.04 14.78
N GLY A 115 5.61 3.30 15.18
CA GLY A 115 6.30 2.55 16.22
C GLY A 115 6.62 1.11 15.84
N ASP A 116 6.77 0.81 14.55
CA ASP A 116 7.20 -0.50 14.07
C ASP A 116 8.65 -0.76 14.44
N THR A 117 8.92 -1.89 15.09
CA THR A 117 10.27 -2.34 15.46
C THR A 117 10.83 -3.38 14.48
N MET A 118 10.00 -3.80 13.52
CA MET A 118 10.39 -4.81 12.54
C MET A 118 11.17 -4.19 11.36
N PRO A 119 12.06 -4.96 10.73
CA PRO A 119 12.81 -4.49 9.55
C PRO A 119 11.86 -4.11 8.41
N PRO A 120 12.21 -3.11 7.56
CA PRO A 120 11.36 -2.66 6.46
C PRO A 120 10.93 -3.73 5.46
N PHE A 121 11.73 -4.80 5.32
CA PHE A 121 11.39 -5.94 4.46
C PHE A 121 10.30 -6.86 5.04
N TYR A 122 10.10 -6.83 6.36
CA TYR A 122 9.16 -7.67 7.10
C TYR A 122 8.36 -6.84 8.11
N PRO A 123 7.67 -5.79 7.65
CA PRO A 123 6.97 -4.85 8.52
C PRO A 123 5.75 -5.48 9.19
N SER A 124 5.25 -4.81 10.22
CA SER A 124 4.10 -5.29 11.01
C SER A 124 2.74 -4.95 10.41
N GLY A 125 2.67 -4.35 9.24
CA GLY A 125 1.40 -3.94 8.65
C GLY A 125 1.29 -4.18 7.14
N ILE A 126 0.10 -3.92 6.64
CA ILE A 126 -0.22 -3.88 5.21
C ILE A 126 -0.98 -2.61 4.86
N ARG A 127 -0.80 -2.15 3.63
CA ARG A 127 -1.52 -1.02 3.06
C ARG A 127 -2.31 -1.47 1.85
N LEU A 128 -3.57 -1.09 1.81
CA LEU A 128 -4.46 -1.35 0.70
C LEU A 128 -5.25 -0.09 0.32
N GLY A 129 -5.90 -0.11 -0.83
CA GLY A 129 -6.68 1.01 -1.31
C GLY A 129 -7.82 0.55 -2.21
N THR A 130 -8.77 1.43 -2.44
CA THR A 130 -10.01 1.14 -3.15
C THR A 130 -10.11 1.62 -4.60
N PRO A 131 -9.15 2.34 -5.21
CA PRO A 131 -9.29 2.79 -6.60
C PRO A 131 -9.53 1.66 -7.59
N ALA A 132 -8.72 0.60 -7.56
CA ALA A 132 -8.81 -0.51 -8.51
C ALA A 132 -10.16 -1.23 -8.46
N ILE A 133 -10.67 -1.52 -7.26
CA ILE A 133 -11.98 -2.18 -7.11
C ILE A 133 -13.13 -1.25 -7.46
N THR A 134 -12.99 0.07 -7.24
CA THR A 134 -13.96 1.08 -7.68
C THR A 134 -14.01 1.18 -9.20
N THR A 135 -12.85 1.18 -9.88
CA THR A 135 -12.76 1.13 -11.34
C THR A 135 -13.47 -0.11 -11.91
N ARG A 136 -13.44 -1.23 -11.19
CA ARG A 136 -14.14 -2.47 -11.54
C ARG A 136 -15.63 -2.45 -11.21
N GLY A 137 -16.18 -1.33 -10.74
CA GLY A 137 -17.60 -1.13 -10.48
C GLY A 137 -18.08 -1.50 -9.08
N MET A 138 -17.17 -1.91 -8.16
CA MET A 138 -17.55 -2.22 -6.78
C MET A 138 -17.97 -0.96 -6.03
N LYS A 139 -18.94 -1.12 -5.13
CA LYS A 139 -19.51 -0.08 -4.29
C LYS A 139 -19.50 -0.50 -2.82
N GLU A 140 -20.02 0.36 -1.93
CA GLU A 140 -20.03 0.16 -0.48
C GLU A 140 -20.63 -1.20 -0.06
N LYS A 141 -21.69 -1.64 -0.76
CA LYS A 141 -22.34 -2.94 -0.50
C LYS A 141 -21.43 -4.14 -0.71
N ASP A 142 -20.44 -4.01 -1.59
CA ASP A 142 -19.50 -5.08 -1.92
C ASP A 142 -18.36 -5.17 -0.91
N MET A 143 -18.13 -4.10 -0.14
CA MET A 143 -17.02 -4.01 0.82
C MET A 143 -17.17 -5.01 1.97
N GLY A 144 -18.39 -5.45 2.27
CA GLY A 144 -18.66 -6.52 3.22
C GLY A 144 -17.99 -7.84 2.82
N ASN A 145 -18.08 -8.22 1.56
CA ASN A 145 -17.46 -9.43 1.03
C ASN A 145 -15.94 -9.26 0.92
N VAL A 146 -15.46 -8.11 0.42
CA VAL A 146 -14.02 -7.81 0.34
C VAL A 146 -13.36 -7.91 1.72
N GLY A 147 -13.97 -7.32 2.76
CA GLY A 147 -13.45 -7.40 4.12
C GLY A 147 -13.47 -8.82 4.70
N LYS A 148 -14.47 -9.64 4.37
CA LYS A 148 -14.52 -11.07 4.73
C LYS A 148 -13.39 -11.85 4.05
N TRP A 149 -13.16 -11.66 2.76
CA TRP A 149 -12.08 -12.34 2.03
C TRP A 149 -10.71 -11.97 2.58
N ILE A 150 -10.47 -10.68 2.87
CA ILE A 150 -9.23 -10.23 3.52
C ILE A 150 -9.06 -10.92 4.88
N SER A 151 -10.11 -10.95 5.70
CA SER A 151 -10.06 -11.58 7.01
C SER A 151 -9.78 -13.07 6.92
N SER A 152 -10.45 -13.77 6.00
CA SER A 152 -10.27 -15.21 5.79
C SER A 152 -8.85 -15.55 5.35
N ALA A 153 -8.30 -14.81 4.39
CA ALA A 153 -6.94 -15.04 3.90
C ALA A 153 -5.88 -14.80 4.99
N ILE A 154 -6.02 -13.72 5.78
CA ILE A 154 -5.07 -13.43 6.86
C ILE A 154 -5.20 -14.45 8.00
N ASN A 155 -6.42 -14.85 8.38
CA ASN A 155 -6.61 -15.87 9.40
C ASN A 155 -6.10 -17.25 8.96
N ALA A 156 -6.25 -17.62 7.68
CA ALA A 156 -5.71 -18.86 7.13
C ALA A 156 -4.17 -18.88 7.12
N ALA A 157 -3.54 -17.73 6.99
CA ALA A 157 -2.08 -17.61 7.11
C ALA A 157 -1.58 -17.94 8.52
N GLY A 158 -2.42 -17.74 9.54
CA GLY A 158 -2.20 -18.11 10.93
C GLY A 158 -1.10 -17.33 11.66
N ASP A 159 -0.95 -17.66 12.94
CA ASP A 159 0.13 -17.17 13.83
C ASP A 159 1.46 -17.82 13.46
N LYS A 160 2.07 -17.39 12.37
CA LYS A 160 3.34 -17.96 11.91
C LYS A 160 4.43 -16.90 12.00
N GLU A 161 5.48 -17.21 12.74
CA GLU A 161 6.69 -16.41 12.73
C GLU A 161 7.47 -16.65 11.43
N LEU A 162 8.00 -15.55 10.88
CA LEU A 162 8.88 -15.64 9.73
C LEU A 162 10.21 -16.26 10.14
N PRO A 163 10.67 -17.33 9.46
CA PRO A 163 12.01 -17.89 9.71
C PRO A 163 13.11 -16.85 9.55
N GLN A 164 14.14 -16.92 10.39
CA GLN A 164 15.26 -15.98 10.36
C GLN A 164 16.17 -16.21 9.15
N ASN A 165 16.28 -17.44 8.68
CA ASN A 165 17.11 -17.84 7.57
C ASN A 165 16.41 -17.62 6.23
N LYS A 166 17.12 -17.14 5.20
CA LYS A 166 16.60 -16.85 3.86
C LYS A 166 16.08 -18.10 3.14
N GLU A 167 16.77 -19.22 3.26
CA GLU A 167 16.39 -20.49 2.62
C GLU A 167 15.12 -21.05 3.26
N GLU A 168 15.04 -21.03 4.58
CA GLU A 168 13.85 -21.44 5.32
C GLU A 168 12.64 -20.55 4.99
N ARG A 169 12.83 -19.23 4.82
CA ARG A 169 11.76 -18.34 4.38
C ARG A 169 11.23 -18.69 2.99
N SER A 170 12.11 -18.99 2.04
CA SER A 170 11.71 -19.41 0.69
C SER A 170 10.85 -20.68 0.73
N LYS A 171 11.27 -21.67 1.53
CA LYS A 171 10.54 -22.92 1.75
C LYS A 171 9.21 -22.69 2.47
N TYR A 172 9.21 -21.80 3.47
CA TYR A 172 7.99 -21.39 4.19
C TYR A 172 6.92 -20.83 3.24
N PHE A 173 7.27 -19.84 2.41
CA PHE A 173 6.32 -19.25 1.46
C PHE A 173 5.84 -20.24 0.40
N SER A 174 6.70 -21.15 -0.05
CA SER A 174 6.32 -22.22 -0.97
C SER A 174 5.29 -23.18 -0.34
N ASN A 175 5.45 -23.54 0.93
CA ASN A 175 4.52 -24.38 1.65
C ASN A 175 3.19 -23.64 1.92
N LEU A 176 3.26 -22.39 2.38
CA LEU A 176 2.09 -21.55 2.62
C LEU A 176 1.24 -21.42 1.34
N LYS A 177 1.87 -21.22 0.18
CA LYS A 177 1.18 -21.18 -1.10
C LYS A 177 0.39 -22.49 -1.37
N LYS A 178 1.01 -23.66 -1.14
CA LYS A 178 0.35 -24.97 -1.33
C LYS A 178 -0.82 -25.17 -0.36
N GLU A 179 -0.70 -24.67 0.87
CA GLU A 179 -1.79 -24.76 1.87
C GLU A 179 -2.98 -23.87 1.50
N LEU A 180 -2.73 -22.64 1.06
CA LEU A 180 -3.78 -21.68 0.71
C LEU A 180 -4.44 -21.92 -0.67
N SER A 181 -3.84 -22.73 -1.52
CA SER A 181 -4.37 -23.06 -2.86
C SER A 181 -5.30 -24.29 -2.84
N LYS A 182 -5.55 -24.90 -1.69
CA LYS A 182 -6.52 -25.98 -1.47
C LYS A 182 -7.89 -25.42 -1.12
#